data_cdb9ec2cbc4327f1cf64a8f9f0cf2885
#
_entry.id   cdb9ec2cbc4327f1cf64a8f9f0cf2885
#
_cell.length_a   1.000
_cell.length_b   1.000
_cell.length_c   1.000
_cell.angle_alpha   90.00
_cell.angle_beta   90.00
_cell.angle_gamma   90.00
#
_symmetry.space_group_name_H-M   'P 1'
#
loop_
_entity.id
_entity.type
_entity.pdbx_description
1 polymer ?
#
loop_
_entity_poly.entity_id
_entity_poly.type
_entity_poly.pdbx_seq_one_letter_code
_entity_poly.pdbx_strand_id
1 'polypeptide(L)'
;MAPRFSLRQLEYMVAVAECGSVLSASKEVNVSSSSISAAISQLEAELGVQLFVRQHAQGLNLTSVGGQFFNEAKQILHRVSLLGDLANNAVQSMRGPISIGCFVTLAPLVAASFRRSFTEEFPHVSFTIREGNQVELLAMLARAEIDIAITYDLDIPAGYDFEGMIDLPPQLILAEDDPLVKKTKIDIQDLVDKPMILLDLPLSSTYFLSLFQELGLRPQIFERVSNLSSLRSLVANGFGYGLLNVSTK
;
A
#
# COMPACT_ATOMS: atom_id res chain seq x y z
N MET A 1 28.77 -13.62 -12.27
CA MET A 1 29.81 -12.80 -11.62
C MET A 1 29.37 -12.54 -10.21
N ALA A 2 30.18 -12.82 -9.19
CA ALA A 2 29.77 -12.54 -7.81
C ALA A 2 29.69 -11.01 -7.60
N PRO A 3 28.69 -10.52 -6.86
CA PRO A 3 28.60 -9.10 -6.51
C PRO A 3 29.86 -8.69 -5.72
N ARG A 4 30.39 -7.51 -5.99
CA ARG A 4 31.57 -6.98 -5.31
C ARG A 4 31.26 -6.27 -3.98
N PHE A 5 29.99 -6.21 -3.61
CA PHE A 5 29.50 -5.60 -2.37
C PHE A 5 28.85 -6.63 -1.45
N SER A 6 28.74 -6.31 -0.17
CA SER A 6 28.20 -7.17 0.88
C SER A 6 26.77 -6.76 1.29
N LEU A 7 26.02 -7.71 1.87
CA LEU A 7 24.71 -7.42 2.47
C LEU A 7 24.79 -6.35 3.54
N ARG A 8 25.89 -6.31 4.33
CA ARG A 8 26.13 -5.29 5.35
C ARG A 8 26.24 -3.87 4.78
N GLN A 9 26.83 -3.71 3.57
CA GLN A 9 26.85 -2.43 2.88
C GLN A 9 25.44 -2.01 2.43
N LEU A 10 24.61 -2.96 2.00
CA LEU A 10 23.19 -2.69 1.69
C LEU A 10 22.41 -2.28 2.93
N GLU A 11 22.57 -2.98 4.07
CA GLU A 11 21.96 -2.61 5.35
C GLU A 11 22.30 -1.18 5.77
N TYR A 12 23.57 -0.79 5.69
CA TYR A 12 24.00 0.56 6.04
C TYR A 12 23.45 1.61 5.09
N MET A 13 23.44 1.32 3.79
CA MET A 13 22.88 2.20 2.78
C MET A 13 21.37 2.42 3.03
N VAL A 14 20.61 1.36 3.29
CA VAL A 14 19.17 1.43 3.59
C VAL A 14 18.94 2.22 4.87
N ALA A 15 19.63 1.91 5.96
CA ALA A 15 19.51 2.64 7.22
C ALA A 15 19.80 4.15 7.08
N VAL A 16 20.83 4.52 6.32
CA VAL A 16 21.16 5.95 6.08
C VAL A 16 20.07 6.64 5.25
N ALA A 17 19.51 5.94 4.26
CA ALA A 17 18.43 6.49 3.44
C ALA A 17 17.14 6.72 4.25
N GLU A 18 16.79 5.79 5.12
CA GLU A 18 15.60 5.87 5.99
C GLU A 18 15.77 6.93 7.09
N CYS A 19 16.93 7.02 7.68
CA CYS A 19 17.22 7.98 8.75
C CYS A 19 17.54 9.40 8.25
N GLY A 20 17.84 9.60 6.96
CA GLY A 20 18.25 10.87 6.38
C GLY A 20 19.63 11.38 6.86
N SER A 21 20.33 10.64 7.74
CA SER A 21 21.66 10.98 8.25
C SER A 21 22.46 9.77 8.70
N VAL A 22 23.78 9.82 8.48
CA VAL A 22 24.71 8.77 8.97
C VAL A 22 24.72 8.67 10.49
N LEU A 23 24.56 9.80 11.19
CA LEU A 23 24.55 9.81 12.65
C LEU A 23 23.32 9.12 13.24
N SER A 24 22.15 9.33 12.66
CA SER A 24 20.91 8.66 13.08
C SER A 24 20.99 7.15 12.77
N ALA A 25 21.40 6.80 11.56
CA ALA A 25 21.62 5.41 11.16
C ALA A 25 22.62 4.68 12.06
N SER A 26 23.70 5.35 12.49
CA SER A 26 24.71 4.74 13.38
C SER A 26 24.14 4.31 14.73
N LYS A 27 23.15 5.03 15.23
CA LYS A 27 22.45 4.69 16.48
C LYS A 27 21.50 3.51 16.28
N GLU A 28 20.81 3.48 15.13
CA GLU A 28 19.85 2.43 14.80
C GLU A 28 20.54 1.07 14.60
N VAL A 29 21.62 1.05 13.79
CA VAL A 29 22.34 -0.21 13.49
C VAL A 29 23.48 -0.52 14.49
N ASN A 30 23.65 0.27 15.54
CA ASN A 30 24.69 0.13 16.57
C ASN A 30 26.13 0.03 16.02
N VAL A 31 26.45 0.85 15.02
CA VAL A 31 27.76 0.89 14.34
C VAL A 31 28.27 2.34 14.27
N SER A 32 29.58 2.54 14.32
CA SER A 32 30.17 3.89 14.27
C SER A 32 29.83 4.62 12.96
N SER A 33 29.56 5.92 13.03
CA SER A 33 29.29 6.75 11.85
C SER A 33 30.42 6.72 10.82
N SER A 34 31.67 6.56 11.27
CA SER A 34 32.83 6.43 10.39
C SER A 34 32.82 5.12 9.61
N SER A 35 32.42 4.00 10.25
CA SER A 35 32.29 2.70 9.59
C SER A 35 31.20 2.69 8.52
N ILE A 36 30.03 3.30 8.84
CA ILE A 36 28.94 3.44 7.88
C ILE A 36 29.36 4.31 6.70
N SER A 37 29.98 5.47 6.95
CA SER A 37 30.47 6.35 5.89
C SER A 37 31.48 5.66 4.98
N ALA A 38 32.44 4.93 5.56
CA ALA A 38 33.44 4.17 4.80
C ALA A 38 32.79 3.08 3.94
N ALA A 39 31.82 2.34 4.50
CA ALA A 39 31.12 1.27 3.78
C ALA A 39 30.29 1.82 2.60
N ILE A 40 29.62 2.97 2.78
CA ILE A 40 28.86 3.63 1.70
C ILE A 40 29.80 4.14 0.61
N SER A 41 30.91 4.82 0.99
CA SER A 41 31.89 5.30 0.03
C SER A 41 32.53 4.15 -0.78
N GLN A 42 32.79 3.02 -0.14
CA GLN A 42 33.25 1.83 -0.82
C GLN A 42 32.22 1.27 -1.78
N LEU A 43 30.95 1.18 -1.36
CA LEU A 43 29.84 0.72 -2.21
C LEU A 43 29.70 1.61 -3.45
N GLU A 44 29.71 2.94 -3.29
CA GLU A 44 29.62 3.89 -4.39
C GLU A 44 30.83 3.76 -5.36
N ALA A 45 32.03 3.55 -4.82
CA ALA A 45 33.23 3.32 -5.63
C ALA A 45 33.15 2.01 -6.43
N GLU A 46 32.65 0.94 -5.85
CA GLU A 46 32.48 -0.35 -6.51
C GLU A 46 31.40 -0.31 -7.61
N LEU A 47 30.33 0.45 -7.38
CA LEU A 47 29.24 0.65 -8.35
C LEU A 47 29.61 1.68 -9.43
N GLY A 48 30.56 2.56 -9.17
CA GLY A 48 30.92 3.67 -10.06
C GLY A 48 29.88 4.78 -10.14
N VAL A 49 28.95 4.86 -9.16
CA VAL A 49 27.88 5.85 -9.11
C VAL A 49 27.70 6.38 -7.68
N GLN A 50 27.28 7.63 -7.55
CA GLN A 50 26.88 8.20 -6.25
C GLN A 50 25.43 7.81 -5.95
N LEU A 51 25.22 7.25 -4.77
CA LEU A 51 23.90 6.91 -4.25
C LEU A 51 23.31 8.05 -3.42
N PHE A 52 24.17 8.86 -2.80
CA PHE A 52 23.78 9.99 -1.95
C PHE A 52 24.35 11.31 -2.42
N VAL A 53 23.60 12.37 -2.16
CA VAL A 53 24.02 13.77 -2.34
C VAL A 53 23.80 14.53 -1.04
N ARG A 54 24.80 15.35 -0.64
CA ARG A 54 24.68 16.26 0.49
C ARG A 54 23.99 17.54 0.05
N GLN A 55 22.85 17.85 0.65
CA GLN A 55 22.22 19.16 0.49
C GLN A 55 22.45 20.00 1.74
N HIS A 56 22.99 21.21 1.56
CA HIS A 56 23.18 22.16 2.63
C HIS A 56 21.84 22.39 3.34
N ALA A 57 21.80 22.16 4.65
CA ALA A 57 20.63 22.27 5.54
C ALA A 57 19.56 21.15 5.48
N GLN A 58 19.63 20.17 4.59
CA GLN A 58 18.62 19.09 4.50
C GLN A 58 19.17 17.68 4.74
N GLY A 59 20.44 17.53 5.12
CA GLY A 59 21.03 16.23 5.41
C GLY A 59 21.52 15.49 4.17
N LEU A 60 21.38 14.16 4.18
CA LEU A 60 21.81 13.27 3.12
C LEU A 60 20.58 12.76 2.36
N ASN A 61 20.51 13.05 1.07
CA ASN A 61 19.41 12.63 0.21
C ASN A 61 19.88 11.64 -0.85
N LEU A 62 18.99 10.76 -1.28
CA LEU A 62 19.28 9.84 -2.38
C LEU A 62 19.35 10.58 -3.72
N THR A 63 20.27 10.16 -4.58
CA THR A 63 20.25 10.50 -6.01
C THR A 63 19.13 9.72 -6.70
N SER A 64 18.81 10.01 -7.96
CA SER A 64 17.82 9.23 -8.73
C SER A 64 18.23 7.75 -8.82
N VAL A 65 19.51 7.48 -9.07
CA VAL A 65 20.06 6.10 -9.09
C VAL A 65 20.06 5.51 -7.68
N GLY A 66 20.37 6.33 -6.65
CA GLY A 66 20.31 5.93 -5.24
C GLY A 66 18.93 5.47 -4.84
N GLY A 67 17.86 6.16 -5.29
CA GLY A 67 16.48 5.75 -5.03
C GLY A 67 16.10 4.42 -5.64
N GLN A 68 16.53 4.15 -6.88
CA GLN A 68 16.32 2.85 -7.51
C GLN A 68 17.10 1.76 -6.77
N PHE A 69 18.37 2.01 -6.49
CA PHE A 69 19.22 1.07 -5.76
C PHE A 69 18.71 0.78 -4.35
N PHE A 70 18.16 1.79 -3.65
CA PHE A 70 17.54 1.64 -2.34
C PHE A 70 16.36 0.65 -2.37
N ASN A 71 15.48 0.76 -3.35
CA ASN A 71 14.34 -0.14 -3.48
C ASN A 71 14.79 -1.59 -3.72
N GLU A 72 15.74 -1.80 -4.61
CA GLU A 72 16.30 -3.14 -4.86
C GLU A 72 17.06 -3.71 -3.67
N ALA A 73 17.82 -2.87 -2.95
CA ALA A 73 18.52 -3.27 -1.74
C ALA A 73 17.56 -3.73 -0.64
N LYS A 74 16.44 -3.03 -0.46
CA LYS A 74 15.39 -3.45 0.48
C LYS A 74 14.80 -4.80 0.12
N GLN A 75 14.51 -5.06 -1.15
CA GLN A 75 14.00 -6.35 -1.60
C GLN A 75 15.01 -7.49 -1.35
N ILE A 76 16.29 -7.25 -1.63
CA ILE A 76 17.35 -8.24 -1.36
C ILE A 76 17.43 -8.54 0.12
N LEU A 77 17.47 -7.53 0.98
CA LEU A 77 17.55 -7.71 2.44
C LEU A 77 16.31 -8.44 2.97
N HIS A 78 15.14 -8.09 2.46
CA HIS A 78 13.90 -8.81 2.79
C HIS A 78 13.97 -10.29 2.41
N ARG A 79 14.42 -10.62 1.19
CA ARG A 79 14.61 -12.02 0.75
C ARG A 79 15.63 -12.77 1.60
N VAL A 80 16.68 -12.09 2.05
CA VAL A 80 17.67 -12.67 3.00
C VAL A 80 17.03 -12.95 4.35
N SER A 81 16.19 -12.05 4.86
CA SER A 81 15.41 -12.30 6.09
C SER A 81 14.54 -13.54 5.96
N LEU A 82 13.82 -13.70 4.84
CA LEU A 82 13.00 -14.90 4.57
C LEU A 82 13.81 -16.21 4.59
N LEU A 83 15.08 -16.18 4.16
CA LEU A 83 15.96 -17.36 4.27
C LEU A 83 16.24 -17.72 5.74
N GLY A 84 16.42 -16.71 6.61
CA GLY A 84 16.54 -16.92 8.07
C GLY A 84 15.28 -17.54 8.65
N ASP A 85 14.13 -17.07 8.22
CA ASP A 85 12.84 -17.58 8.67
C ASP A 85 12.55 -19.01 8.19
N LEU A 86 12.97 -19.37 6.97
CA LEU A 86 12.91 -20.76 6.50
C LEU A 86 13.73 -21.71 7.39
N ALA A 87 14.89 -21.28 7.84
CA ALA A 87 15.71 -22.07 8.77
C ALA A 87 15.05 -22.17 10.16
N ASN A 88 14.40 -21.12 10.63
CA ASN A 88 13.68 -21.07 11.90
C ASN A 88 12.34 -21.84 11.87
N ASN A 89 11.63 -21.84 10.74
CA ASN A 89 10.37 -22.58 10.55
C ASN A 89 10.56 -24.11 10.53
N ALA A 90 11.78 -24.58 10.28
CA ALA A 90 12.13 -26.00 10.51
C ALA A 90 12.05 -26.39 12.00
N VAL A 91 11.91 -25.43 12.91
CA VAL A 91 11.81 -25.59 14.38
C VAL A 91 10.46 -25.04 14.89
N GLN A 92 9.34 -25.56 14.36
CA GLN A 92 7.98 -25.58 14.93
C GLN A 92 7.35 -24.29 15.49
N SER A 93 7.78 -23.07 15.17
CA SER A 93 6.98 -21.88 15.51
C SER A 93 7.21 -20.75 14.54
N MET A 94 6.18 -20.33 13.80
CA MET A 94 6.20 -19.11 13.01
C MET A 94 6.49 -17.92 13.92
N ARG A 95 7.55 -17.16 13.61
CA ARG A 95 7.99 -15.98 14.37
C ARG A 95 8.46 -14.92 13.37
N GLY A 96 8.42 -13.67 13.80
CA GLY A 96 8.92 -12.54 13.02
C GLY A 96 7.84 -11.50 12.71
N PRO A 97 8.21 -10.40 12.05
CA PRO A 97 7.26 -9.39 11.63
C PRO A 97 6.56 -9.79 10.32
N ILE A 98 5.27 -9.46 10.20
CA ILE A 98 4.52 -9.44 8.95
C ILE A 98 3.84 -8.09 8.80
N SER A 99 3.99 -7.48 7.64
CA SER A 99 3.37 -6.21 7.27
C SER A 99 2.35 -6.43 6.17
N ILE A 100 1.08 -6.10 6.43
CA ILE A 100 0.00 -6.25 5.46
C ILE A 100 -0.49 -4.88 5.04
N GLY A 101 -0.51 -4.64 3.73
CA GLY A 101 -1.23 -3.52 3.13
C GLY A 101 -2.72 -3.85 3.01
N CYS A 102 -3.58 -2.90 3.29
CA CYS A 102 -5.01 -3.06 3.10
C CYS A 102 -5.58 -1.85 2.37
N PHE A 103 -6.39 -2.12 1.36
CA PHE A 103 -7.05 -1.04 0.63
C PHE A 103 -7.93 -0.23 1.59
N VAL A 104 -7.82 1.09 1.52
CA VAL A 104 -8.40 2.02 2.51
C VAL A 104 -9.91 1.84 2.73
N THR A 105 -10.67 1.39 1.72
CA THR A 105 -12.11 1.10 1.87
C THR A 105 -12.40 -0.27 2.46
N LEU A 106 -11.46 -1.23 2.38
CA LEU A 106 -11.56 -2.56 2.95
C LEU A 106 -11.10 -2.60 4.41
N ALA A 107 -10.11 -1.78 4.76
CA ALA A 107 -9.48 -1.79 6.08
C ALA A 107 -10.48 -1.72 7.26
N PRO A 108 -11.48 -0.82 7.27
CA PRO A 108 -12.48 -0.77 8.35
C PRO A 108 -13.27 -2.06 8.54
N LEU A 109 -13.38 -2.89 7.50
CA LEU A 109 -14.16 -4.13 7.52
C LEU A 109 -13.35 -5.33 8.01
N VAL A 110 -12.11 -5.43 7.53
CA VAL A 110 -11.31 -6.67 7.69
C VAL A 110 -10.20 -6.51 8.74
N ALA A 111 -9.63 -5.31 8.93
CA ALA A 111 -8.43 -5.13 9.72
C ALA A 111 -8.54 -5.61 11.18
N ALA A 112 -9.67 -5.31 11.83
CA ALA A 112 -9.86 -5.65 13.24
C ALA A 112 -10.09 -7.16 13.45
N SER A 113 -10.93 -7.79 12.63
CA SER A 113 -11.20 -9.22 12.69
C SER A 113 -9.98 -10.04 12.30
N PHE A 114 -9.30 -9.62 11.23
CA PHE A 114 -8.09 -10.26 10.76
C PHE A 114 -6.96 -10.18 11.82
N ARG A 115 -6.74 -9.00 12.41
CA ARG A 115 -5.77 -8.84 13.50
C ARG A 115 -6.06 -9.78 14.66
N ARG A 116 -7.33 -9.89 15.08
CA ARG A 116 -7.72 -10.78 16.20
C ARG A 116 -7.39 -12.22 15.87
N SER A 117 -7.95 -12.76 14.79
CA SER A 117 -7.76 -14.15 14.40
C SER A 117 -6.28 -14.49 14.20
N PHE A 118 -5.54 -13.58 13.54
CA PHE A 118 -4.12 -13.80 13.29
C PHE A 118 -3.27 -13.82 14.56
N THR A 119 -3.55 -12.91 15.52
CA THR A 119 -2.82 -12.87 16.79
C THR A 119 -3.13 -14.07 17.68
N GLU A 120 -4.36 -14.60 17.61
CA GLU A 120 -4.77 -15.81 18.33
C GLU A 120 -4.06 -17.05 17.77
N GLU A 121 -3.95 -17.16 16.45
CA GLU A 121 -3.34 -18.31 15.77
C GLU A 121 -1.80 -18.27 15.78
N PHE A 122 -1.21 -17.05 15.65
CA PHE A 122 0.23 -16.84 15.54
C PHE A 122 0.76 -15.86 16.60
N PRO A 123 0.75 -16.22 17.90
CA PRO A 123 1.06 -15.29 19.00
C PRO A 123 2.51 -14.78 19.02
N HIS A 124 3.41 -15.41 18.27
CA HIS A 124 4.82 -15.03 18.17
C HIS A 124 5.16 -14.22 16.92
N VAL A 125 4.16 -13.91 16.09
CA VAL A 125 4.31 -13.06 14.90
C VAL A 125 3.88 -11.63 15.24
N SER A 126 4.75 -10.66 15.01
CA SER A 126 4.36 -9.26 15.11
C SER A 126 3.65 -8.83 13.83
N PHE A 127 2.44 -8.30 13.99
CA PHE A 127 1.54 -8.00 12.89
C PHE A 127 1.30 -6.50 12.76
N THR A 128 1.53 -5.95 11.56
CA THR A 128 1.24 -4.55 11.24
C THR A 128 0.31 -4.45 10.03
N ILE A 129 -0.60 -3.46 10.05
CA ILE A 129 -1.45 -3.13 8.90
C ILE A 129 -1.09 -1.71 8.46
N ARG A 130 -0.92 -1.53 7.14
CA ARG A 130 -0.80 -0.23 6.48
C ARG A 130 -1.96 -0.04 5.53
N GLU A 131 -2.58 1.12 5.57
CA GLU A 131 -3.68 1.45 4.67
C GLU A 131 -3.17 2.28 3.49
N GLY A 132 -3.79 2.09 2.33
CA GLY A 132 -3.48 2.85 1.13
C GLY A 132 -4.45 2.56 -0.01
N ASN A 133 -4.38 3.36 -1.06
CA ASN A 133 -5.00 3.02 -2.34
C ASN A 133 -4.15 1.99 -3.09
N GLN A 134 -4.65 1.46 -4.20
CA GLN A 134 -3.96 0.40 -4.93
C GLN A 134 -2.56 0.77 -5.43
N VAL A 135 -2.39 1.99 -5.92
CA VAL A 135 -1.09 2.47 -6.40
C VAL A 135 -0.08 2.53 -5.26
N GLU A 136 -0.51 3.02 -4.10
CA GLU A 136 0.32 3.07 -2.88
C GLU A 136 0.67 1.66 -2.40
N LEU A 137 -0.30 0.74 -2.35
CA LEU A 137 -0.08 -0.63 -1.91
C LEU A 137 0.89 -1.39 -2.83
N LEU A 138 0.74 -1.26 -4.14
CA LEU A 138 1.68 -1.85 -5.11
C LEU A 138 3.08 -1.25 -4.97
N ALA A 139 3.17 0.07 -4.73
CA ALA A 139 4.45 0.71 -4.47
C ALA A 139 5.08 0.23 -3.15
N MET A 140 4.29 0.00 -2.08
CA MET A 140 4.77 -0.57 -0.82
C MET A 140 5.25 -2.01 -1.00
N LEU A 141 4.54 -2.85 -1.77
CA LEU A 141 5.00 -4.21 -2.13
C LEU A 141 6.33 -4.17 -2.89
N ALA A 142 6.43 -3.30 -3.91
CA ALA A 142 7.65 -3.14 -4.69
C ALA A 142 8.86 -2.71 -3.85
N ARG A 143 8.64 -1.97 -2.75
CA ARG A 143 9.68 -1.54 -1.82
C ARG A 143 9.85 -2.47 -0.61
N ALA A 144 9.20 -3.63 -0.60
CA ALA A 144 9.18 -4.55 0.55
C ALA A 144 8.82 -3.86 1.89
N GLU A 145 7.94 -2.85 1.84
CA GLU A 145 7.39 -2.20 3.03
C GLU A 145 6.19 -2.96 3.59
N ILE A 146 5.56 -3.77 2.74
CA ILE A 146 4.52 -4.75 3.08
C ILE A 146 4.84 -6.06 2.38
N ASP A 147 4.42 -7.17 2.99
CA ASP A 147 4.62 -8.53 2.50
C ASP A 147 3.46 -8.99 1.62
N ILE A 148 2.25 -8.56 1.96
CA ILE A 148 0.98 -8.93 1.33
C ILE A 148 0.11 -7.68 1.21
N ALA A 149 -0.69 -7.59 0.13
CA ALA A 149 -1.71 -6.57 -0.02
C ALA A 149 -3.10 -7.19 -0.15
N ILE A 150 -4.05 -6.69 0.66
CA ILE A 150 -5.48 -6.98 0.51
C ILE A 150 -6.09 -5.84 -0.30
N THR A 151 -6.47 -6.13 -1.53
CA THR A 151 -6.91 -5.11 -2.48
C THR A 151 -7.92 -5.68 -3.47
N TYR A 152 -8.39 -4.86 -4.40
CA TYR A 152 -9.27 -5.27 -5.49
C TYR A 152 -8.47 -5.75 -6.70
N ASP A 153 -9.09 -6.59 -7.53
CA ASP A 153 -8.59 -6.98 -8.85
C ASP A 153 -8.81 -5.84 -9.87
N LEU A 154 -8.00 -4.81 -9.77
CA LEU A 154 -8.03 -3.66 -10.67
C LEU A 154 -6.62 -3.41 -11.22
N ASP A 155 -6.40 -3.74 -12.49
CA ASP A 155 -5.12 -3.50 -13.18
C ASP A 155 -3.88 -3.99 -12.40
N ILE A 156 -3.93 -5.23 -11.88
CA ILE A 156 -2.79 -5.84 -11.19
C ILE A 156 -1.67 -6.07 -12.22
N PRO A 157 -0.49 -5.47 -12.07
CA PRO A 157 0.60 -5.62 -13.03
C PRO A 157 1.12 -7.06 -13.08
N ALA A 158 1.64 -7.47 -14.24
CA ALA A 158 2.35 -8.73 -14.35
C ALA A 158 3.56 -8.77 -13.38
N GLY A 159 3.73 -9.90 -12.69
CA GLY A 159 4.79 -10.09 -11.69
C GLY A 159 4.30 -10.07 -10.26
N TYR A 160 3.02 -9.80 -10.01
CA TYR A 160 2.36 -10.04 -8.74
C TYR A 160 1.46 -11.27 -8.84
N ASP A 161 1.51 -12.14 -7.84
CA ASP A 161 0.53 -13.21 -7.66
C ASP A 161 -0.72 -12.62 -7.03
N PHE A 162 -1.87 -12.83 -7.66
CA PHE A 162 -3.17 -12.38 -7.15
C PHE A 162 -4.10 -13.57 -6.99
N GLU A 163 -4.69 -13.69 -5.79
CA GLU A 163 -5.69 -14.71 -5.47
C GLU A 163 -7.01 -14.04 -5.11
N GLY A 164 -8.06 -14.33 -5.90
CA GLY A 164 -9.41 -13.85 -5.65
C GLY A 164 -10.04 -14.59 -4.48
N MET A 165 -10.38 -13.87 -3.42
CA MET A 165 -10.97 -14.44 -2.19
C MET A 165 -12.49 -14.32 -2.16
N ILE A 166 -13.04 -13.20 -2.63
CA ILE A 166 -14.47 -12.89 -2.56
C ILE A 166 -14.84 -11.87 -3.63
N ASP A 167 -16.02 -12.03 -4.21
CA ASP A 167 -16.60 -11.05 -5.11
C ASP A 167 -17.32 -9.95 -4.33
N LEU A 168 -16.98 -8.70 -4.61
CA LEU A 168 -17.56 -7.51 -4.00
C LEU A 168 -18.24 -6.65 -5.09
N PRO A 169 -19.48 -6.95 -5.45
CA PRO A 169 -20.19 -6.21 -6.48
C PRO A 169 -20.43 -4.75 -6.06
N PRO A 170 -20.60 -3.83 -7.02
CA PRO A 170 -20.97 -2.46 -6.74
C PRO A 170 -22.27 -2.36 -5.97
N GLN A 171 -22.28 -1.52 -4.93
CA GLN A 171 -23.44 -1.22 -4.11
C GLN A 171 -23.75 0.27 -4.18
N LEU A 172 -25.04 0.57 -4.32
CA LEU A 172 -25.54 1.93 -4.32
C LEU A 172 -25.80 2.39 -2.90
N ILE A 173 -25.32 3.59 -2.57
CA ILE A 173 -25.63 4.29 -1.33
C ILE A 173 -26.54 5.47 -1.66
N LEU A 174 -27.63 5.57 -0.91
CA LEU A 174 -28.64 6.62 -1.01
C LEU A 174 -28.92 7.22 0.36
N ALA A 175 -29.43 8.45 0.39
CA ALA A 175 -30.08 8.98 1.58
C ALA A 175 -31.34 8.15 1.91
N GLU A 176 -31.71 8.07 3.18
CA GLU A 176 -32.84 7.26 3.64
C GLU A 176 -34.19 7.70 3.04
N ASP A 177 -34.32 8.98 2.74
CA ASP A 177 -35.50 9.61 2.15
C ASP A 177 -35.50 9.66 0.62
N ASP A 178 -34.44 9.17 -0.04
CA ASP A 178 -34.38 9.15 -1.51
C ASP A 178 -35.49 8.25 -2.09
N PRO A 179 -36.25 8.75 -3.07
CA PRO A 179 -37.33 7.97 -3.71
C PRO A 179 -36.94 6.61 -4.25
N LEU A 180 -35.66 6.44 -4.66
CA LEU A 180 -35.14 5.17 -5.17
C LEU A 180 -35.09 4.06 -4.10
N VAL A 181 -35.06 4.39 -2.81
CA VAL A 181 -35.06 3.40 -1.72
C VAL A 181 -36.33 2.53 -1.76
N LYS A 182 -37.43 3.03 -2.32
CA LYS A 182 -38.70 2.30 -2.45
C LYS A 182 -38.72 1.33 -3.66
N LYS A 183 -37.75 1.41 -4.55
CA LYS A 183 -37.66 0.48 -5.70
C LYS A 183 -37.10 -0.86 -5.25
N THR A 184 -37.70 -1.94 -5.74
CA THR A 184 -37.19 -3.32 -5.53
C THR A 184 -35.93 -3.63 -6.34
N LYS A 185 -35.74 -2.91 -7.43
CA LYS A 185 -34.57 -3.00 -8.32
C LYS A 185 -34.25 -1.60 -8.81
N ILE A 186 -32.99 -1.24 -8.77
CA ILE A 186 -32.46 0.03 -9.27
C ILE A 186 -31.48 -0.32 -10.39
N ASP A 187 -31.73 0.22 -11.58
CA ASP A 187 -30.82 0.07 -12.72
C ASP A 187 -29.93 1.31 -12.85
N ILE A 188 -28.77 1.16 -13.47
CA ILE A 188 -27.80 2.26 -13.67
C ILE A 188 -28.44 3.44 -14.41
N GLN A 189 -29.40 3.19 -15.28
CA GLN A 189 -30.16 4.22 -16.01
C GLN A 189 -30.96 5.15 -15.08
N ASP A 190 -31.42 4.64 -13.93
CA ASP A 190 -32.14 5.45 -12.93
C ASP A 190 -31.22 6.49 -12.23
N LEU A 191 -29.91 6.35 -12.40
CA LEU A 191 -28.90 7.15 -11.73
C LEU A 191 -28.33 8.27 -12.60
N VAL A 192 -28.54 8.22 -13.92
CA VAL A 192 -27.88 9.12 -14.90
C VAL A 192 -28.19 10.58 -14.63
N ASP A 193 -29.46 10.92 -14.31
CA ASP A 193 -29.91 12.29 -14.07
C ASP A 193 -29.79 12.71 -12.60
N LYS A 194 -29.25 11.86 -11.73
CA LYS A 194 -29.06 12.15 -10.32
C LYS A 194 -27.61 12.61 -10.04
N PRO A 195 -27.41 13.53 -9.09
CA PRO A 195 -26.07 13.95 -8.70
C PRO A 195 -25.30 12.79 -8.07
N MET A 196 -24.09 12.52 -8.55
CA MET A 196 -23.18 11.49 -8.06
C MET A 196 -22.09 12.10 -7.19
N ILE A 197 -21.92 11.56 -5.99
CA ILE A 197 -20.72 11.77 -5.16
C ILE A 197 -19.74 10.66 -5.50
N LEU A 198 -18.66 11.01 -6.21
CA LEU A 198 -17.67 10.03 -6.66
C LEU A 198 -16.52 9.90 -5.67
N LEU A 199 -16.26 8.67 -5.20
CA LEU A 199 -15.05 8.36 -4.45
C LEU A 199 -13.87 8.35 -5.44
N ASP A 200 -13.08 9.41 -5.40
CA ASP A 200 -11.99 9.65 -6.36
C ASP A 200 -10.66 9.09 -5.87
N LEU A 201 -10.59 7.76 -5.79
CA LEU A 201 -9.37 7.02 -5.55
C LEU A 201 -8.82 6.49 -6.88
N PRO A 202 -7.48 6.42 -7.04
CA PRO A 202 -6.86 5.84 -8.23
C PRO A 202 -7.44 4.46 -8.56
N LEU A 203 -7.73 4.22 -9.84
CA LEU A 203 -8.37 3.04 -10.41
C LEU A 203 -9.84 2.84 -9.99
N SER A 204 -10.22 3.10 -8.73
CA SER A 204 -11.60 2.94 -8.26
C SER A 204 -12.58 3.88 -8.96
N SER A 205 -12.22 5.15 -9.13
CA SER A 205 -13.08 6.11 -9.85
C SER A 205 -13.27 5.71 -11.31
N THR A 206 -12.22 5.24 -11.97
CA THR A 206 -12.28 4.72 -13.34
C THR A 206 -13.21 3.51 -13.43
N TYR A 207 -13.11 2.57 -12.49
CA TYR A 207 -13.98 1.41 -12.41
C TYR A 207 -15.45 1.81 -12.27
N PHE A 208 -15.81 2.68 -11.32
CA PHE A 208 -17.21 3.10 -11.17
C PHE A 208 -17.75 3.86 -12.38
N LEU A 209 -16.92 4.66 -13.03
CA LEU A 209 -17.32 5.35 -14.25
C LEU A 209 -17.46 4.40 -15.45
N SER A 210 -16.67 3.32 -15.53
CA SER A 210 -16.79 2.34 -16.60
C SER A 210 -18.15 1.64 -16.61
N LEU A 211 -18.78 1.43 -15.44
CA LEU A 211 -20.12 0.84 -15.34
C LEU A 211 -21.18 1.62 -16.12
N PHE A 212 -21.05 2.93 -16.20
CA PHE A 212 -21.91 3.77 -17.02
C PHE A 212 -21.47 3.78 -18.48
N GLN A 213 -20.17 3.86 -18.73
CA GLN A 213 -19.62 3.91 -20.09
C GLN A 213 -19.93 2.66 -20.91
N GLU A 214 -19.93 1.48 -20.30
CA GLU A 214 -20.31 0.20 -20.93
C GLU A 214 -21.74 0.23 -21.48
N LEU A 215 -22.62 1.02 -20.90
CA LEU A 215 -23.99 1.25 -21.34
C LEU A 215 -24.15 2.51 -22.21
N GLY A 216 -23.05 3.18 -22.57
CA GLY A 216 -23.09 4.45 -23.33
C GLY A 216 -23.62 5.62 -22.52
N LEU A 217 -23.64 5.52 -21.18
CA LEU A 217 -24.17 6.52 -20.25
C LEU A 217 -23.04 7.33 -19.61
N ARG A 218 -23.40 8.49 -19.05
CA ARG A 218 -22.49 9.35 -18.27
C ARG A 218 -23.19 9.87 -17.02
N PRO A 219 -22.68 9.60 -15.81
CA PRO A 219 -23.27 10.11 -14.58
C PRO A 219 -22.99 11.62 -14.43
N GLN A 220 -23.88 12.30 -13.73
CA GLN A 220 -23.69 13.71 -13.34
C GLN A 220 -22.85 13.78 -12.06
N ILE A 221 -21.54 13.97 -12.18
CA ILE A 221 -20.66 14.09 -11.02
C ILE A 221 -20.92 15.45 -10.35
N PHE A 222 -21.48 15.41 -9.15
CA PHE A 222 -21.70 16.60 -8.32
C PHE A 222 -20.43 16.98 -7.57
N GLU A 223 -19.80 15.99 -6.93
CA GLU A 223 -18.57 16.20 -6.15
C GLU A 223 -17.65 14.97 -6.20
N ARG A 224 -16.33 15.22 -6.08
CA ARG A 224 -15.30 14.19 -5.95
C ARG A 224 -14.73 14.25 -4.55
N VAL A 225 -14.69 13.13 -3.86
CA VAL A 225 -14.19 13.01 -2.48
C VAL A 225 -13.09 11.96 -2.40
N SER A 226 -12.09 12.21 -1.57
CA SER A 226 -10.94 11.31 -1.42
C SER A 226 -11.09 10.27 -0.30
N ASN A 227 -12.19 10.30 0.44
CA ASN A 227 -12.39 9.34 1.53
C ASN A 227 -13.86 8.91 1.68
N LEU A 228 -14.03 7.72 2.23
CA LEU A 228 -15.33 7.08 2.40
C LEU A 228 -16.27 7.81 3.37
N SER A 229 -15.71 8.44 4.41
CA SER A 229 -16.51 9.15 5.40
C SER A 229 -17.16 10.40 4.82
N SER A 230 -16.43 11.15 4.01
CA SER A 230 -16.97 12.32 3.28
C SER A 230 -18.05 11.90 2.28
N LEU A 231 -17.82 10.84 1.51
CA LEU A 231 -18.84 10.30 0.59
C LEU A 231 -20.13 9.97 1.35
N ARG A 232 -20.04 9.21 2.43
CA ARG A 232 -21.21 8.81 3.24
C ARG A 232 -21.92 10.00 3.84
N SER A 233 -21.16 10.98 4.35
CA SER A 233 -21.74 12.20 4.93
C SER A 233 -22.53 12.98 3.90
N LEU A 234 -22.00 13.22 2.71
CA LEU A 234 -22.68 13.93 1.64
C LEU A 234 -23.94 13.18 1.16
N VAL A 235 -23.82 11.87 0.95
CA VAL A 235 -24.97 11.05 0.56
C VAL A 235 -26.06 11.06 1.65
N ALA A 236 -25.70 10.88 2.92
CA ALA A 236 -26.67 10.89 4.03
C ALA A 236 -27.38 12.22 4.19
N ASN A 237 -26.77 13.33 3.75
CA ASN A 237 -27.38 14.66 3.74
C ASN A 237 -28.11 15.01 2.44
N GLY A 238 -28.33 14.04 1.54
CA GLY A 238 -29.16 14.21 0.36
C GLY A 238 -28.49 14.94 -0.82
N PHE A 239 -27.15 15.10 -0.83
CA PHE A 239 -26.44 15.77 -1.92
C PHE A 239 -26.32 14.92 -3.19
N GLY A 240 -26.66 13.62 -3.12
CA GLY A 240 -26.61 12.72 -4.26
C GLY A 240 -26.47 11.27 -3.83
N TYR A 241 -26.08 10.41 -4.77
CA TYR A 241 -25.80 9.00 -4.51
C TYR A 241 -24.30 8.70 -4.58
N GLY A 242 -23.90 7.59 -4.00
CA GLY A 242 -22.53 7.06 -4.10
C GLY A 242 -22.53 5.60 -4.52
N LEU A 243 -21.40 5.14 -5.09
CA LEU A 243 -21.14 3.75 -5.39
C LEU A 243 -19.95 3.26 -4.58
N LEU A 244 -20.06 2.08 -4.00
CA LEU A 244 -19.02 1.39 -3.24
C LEU A 244 -19.05 -0.11 -3.54
N ASN A 245 -17.93 -0.80 -3.29
CA ASN A 245 -17.88 -2.27 -3.33
C ASN A 245 -18.02 -2.90 -1.93
N VAL A 246 -18.19 -2.09 -0.88
CA VAL A 246 -18.26 -2.57 0.49
C VAL A 246 -19.44 -1.92 1.21
N SER A 247 -20.22 -2.75 1.89
CA SER A 247 -21.27 -2.32 2.81
C SER A 247 -20.74 -2.46 4.24
N THR A 248 -20.71 -1.36 4.98
CA THR A 248 -20.61 -1.42 6.44
C THR A 248 -22.01 -1.22 6.99
N LYS A 249 -22.49 -2.22 7.72
CA LYS A 249 -23.74 -2.09 8.48
C LYS A 249 -23.59 -1.06 9.58
#